data_52dd7889270766eb9a51c566f8a727c7
#
_entry.id   52dd7889270766eb9a51c566f8a727c7
#
_cell.length_a   1.000
_cell.length_b   1.000
_cell.length_c   1.000
_cell.angle_alpha   90.00
_cell.angle_beta   90.00
_cell.angle_gamma   90.00
#
_symmetry.space_group_name_H-M   'P 1'
#
loop_
_entity.id
_entity.type
_entity.pdbx_description
1 polymer ?
#
loop_
_entity_poly.entity_id
_entity_poly.type
_entity_poly.pdbx_seq_one_letter_code
_entity_poly.pdbx_strand_id
1 'polypeptide(L)'
;MESGFRSWVKSNVRVGIRRAGKATLFEISAAARTRLTALLFRPGTQSHLKLNVGCGAKRKEGWINVDLHPAADVKTDARRKLPFRTSSAAVIYSEHFFEHLEYPEEATLFLSESFRVLEPGGLFSVGVPDTELCLRAYVDGKFLGKSLGLPYVEWCDTPMHSLNFLFHQGGEHKHLYDARTLTNILSKAGFENARRREFDLALDSADRKIGTLYVEARKPC
;
A
#
# COMPACT_ATOMS: atom_id res chain seq x y z
N MET A 1 -27.15 -16.79 -17.10
CA MET A 1 -26.19 -16.59 -18.21
C MET A 1 -24.77 -16.22 -17.70
N GLU A 2 -24.60 -15.37 -16.71
CA GLU A 2 -23.25 -14.98 -16.20
C GLU A 2 -22.42 -16.14 -15.60
N SER A 3 -23.03 -17.10 -14.92
CA SER A 3 -22.31 -18.21 -14.29
C SER A 3 -21.66 -19.17 -15.30
N GLY A 4 -22.35 -19.44 -16.40
CA GLY A 4 -21.84 -20.32 -17.46
C GLY A 4 -20.66 -19.73 -18.23
N PHE A 5 -20.69 -18.45 -18.57
CA PHE A 5 -19.61 -17.77 -19.24
C PHE A 5 -18.35 -17.70 -18.35
N ARG A 6 -18.51 -17.36 -17.07
CA ARG A 6 -17.39 -17.35 -16.10
C ARG A 6 -16.75 -18.74 -15.94
N SER A 7 -17.55 -19.81 -15.91
CA SER A 7 -17.06 -21.20 -15.84
C SER A 7 -16.30 -21.56 -17.11
N TRP A 8 -16.85 -21.27 -18.28
CA TRP A 8 -16.20 -21.51 -19.56
C TRP A 8 -14.84 -20.79 -19.68
N VAL A 9 -14.77 -19.50 -19.30
CA VAL A 9 -13.52 -18.73 -19.27
C VAL A 9 -12.49 -19.37 -18.32
N LYS A 10 -12.91 -19.84 -17.14
CA LYS A 10 -12.00 -20.53 -16.21
C LYS A 10 -11.39 -21.79 -16.82
N SER A 11 -12.16 -22.54 -17.60
CA SER A 11 -11.74 -23.82 -18.19
C SER A 11 -10.92 -23.65 -19.47
N ASN A 12 -11.19 -22.61 -20.29
CA ASN A 12 -10.67 -22.54 -21.64
C ASN A 12 -9.65 -21.41 -21.86
N VAL A 13 -9.54 -20.45 -20.94
CA VAL A 13 -8.59 -19.33 -21.06
C VAL A 13 -7.42 -19.51 -20.11
N ARG A 14 -6.19 -19.49 -20.63
CA ARG A 14 -4.97 -19.60 -19.81
C ARG A 14 -4.95 -18.55 -18.69
N VAL A 15 -4.44 -18.95 -17.52
CA VAL A 15 -4.38 -18.08 -16.32
C VAL A 15 -3.73 -16.73 -16.61
N GLY A 16 -2.64 -16.71 -17.40
CA GLY A 16 -1.94 -15.47 -17.78
C GLY A 16 -2.84 -14.51 -18.57
N ILE A 17 -3.60 -15.01 -19.55
CA ILE A 17 -4.53 -14.18 -20.34
C ILE A 17 -5.64 -13.61 -19.47
N ARG A 18 -6.19 -14.41 -18.55
CA ARG A 18 -7.21 -13.95 -17.61
C ARG A 18 -6.69 -12.87 -16.66
N ARG A 19 -5.44 -13.03 -16.18
CA ARG A 19 -4.78 -12.04 -15.33
C ARG A 19 -4.53 -10.74 -16.10
N ALA A 20 -4.00 -10.82 -17.33
CA ALA A 20 -3.80 -9.65 -18.17
C ALA A 20 -5.11 -8.90 -18.46
N GLY A 21 -6.19 -9.61 -18.82
CA GLY A 21 -7.49 -8.99 -19.04
C GLY A 21 -8.05 -8.28 -17.81
N LYS A 22 -7.92 -8.90 -16.62
CA LYS A 22 -8.32 -8.26 -15.36
C LYS A 22 -7.48 -7.01 -15.05
N ALA A 23 -6.16 -7.10 -15.23
CA ALA A 23 -5.25 -5.97 -15.03
C ALA A 23 -5.61 -4.80 -15.97
N THR A 24 -5.84 -5.06 -17.25
CA THR A 24 -6.24 -4.03 -18.22
C THR A 24 -7.56 -3.36 -17.85
N LEU A 25 -8.57 -4.14 -17.46
CA LEU A 25 -9.86 -3.59 -17.01
C LEU A 25 -9.72 -2.76 -15.73
N PHE A 26 -8.87 -3.22 -14.81
CA PHE A 26 -8.55 -2.47 -13.60
C PHE A 26 -7.91 -1.12 -13.94
N GLU A 27 -6.88 -1.09 -14.81
CA GLU A 27 -6.21 0.15 -15.23
C GLU A 27 -7.16 1.14 -15.89
N ILE A 28 -8.05 0.67 -16.78
CA ILE A 28 -9.07 1.52 -17.43
C ILE A 28 -10.02 2.11 -16.37
N SER A 29 -10.50 1.29 -15.45
CA SER A 29 -11.42 1.72 -14.39
C SER A 29 -10.76 2.69 -13.41
N ALA A 30 -9.50 2.43 -13.04
CA ALA A 30 -8.70 3.30 -12.18
C ALA A 30 -8.47 4.67 -12.84
N ALA A 31 -8.09 4.68 -14.12
CA ALA A 31 -7.90 5.92 -14.87
C ALA A 31 -9.21 6.73 -14.98
N ALA A 32 -10.33 6.07 -15.25
CA ALA A 32 -11.63 6.74 -15.32
C ALA A 32 -12.05 7.35 -13.98
N ARG A 33 -11.91 6.60 -12.89
CA ARG A 33 -12.22 7.08 -11.52
C ARG A 33 -11.33 8.25 -11.13
N THR A 34 -10.02 8.15 -11.37
CA THR A 34 -9.07 9.23 -11.08
C THR A 34 -9.40 10.51 -11.84
N ARG A 35 -9.75 10.41 -13.14
CA ARG A 35 -10.18 11.56 -13.94
C ARG A 35 -11.46 12.17 -13.40
N LEU A 36 -12.45 11.36 -13.07
CA LEU A 36 -13.71 11.82 -12.49
C LEU A 36 -13.47 12.53 -11.16
N THR A 37 -12.65 11.96 -10.30
CA THR A 37 -12.26 12.57 -9.01
C THR A 37 -11.54 13.91 -9.25
N ALA A 38 -10.61 13.99 -10.18
CA ALA A 38 -9.91 15.23 -10.50
C ALA A 38 -10.85 16.35 -11.00
N LEU A 39 -11.95 15.97 -11.65
CA LEU A 39 -12.96 16.92 -12.14
C LEU A 39 -13.92 17.37 -11.03
N LEU A 40 -14.35 16.45 -10.18
CA LEU A 40 -15.41 16.68 -9.20
C LEU A 40 -14.89 17.06 -7.82
N PHE A 41 -13.74 16.51 -7.43
CA PHE A 41 -13.13 16.79 -6.13
C PHE A 41 -12.52 18.19 -6.14
N ARG A 42 -13.00 19.03 -5.28
CA ARG A 42 -12.44 20.36 -5.05
C ARG A 42 -11.70 20.30 -3.72
N PRO A 43 -10.34 20.20 -3.73
CA PRO A 43 -9.59 20.32 -2.49
C PRO A 43 -9.92 21.70 -1.90
N GLY A 44 -10.54 21.68 -0.73
CA GLY A 44 -10.84 22.91 0.00
C GLY A 44 -9.57 23.71 0.29
N THR A 45 -9.73 24.89 0.88
CA THR A 45 -8.60 25.71 1.36
C THR A 45 -7.97 25.15 2.65
N GLN A 46 -8.45 24.00 3.13
CA GLN A 46 -7.99 23.37 4.37
C GLN A 46 -6.50 23.01 4.28
N SER A 47 -5.80 23.31 5.34
CA SER A 47 -4.43 22.89 5.65
C SER A 47 -4.45 21.89 6.80
N HIS A 48 -3.31 21.34 7.15
CA HIS A 48 -3.14 20.35 8.22
C HIS A 48 -3.96 19.08 8.03
N LEU A 49 -4.19 18.66 6.77
CA LEU A 49 -4.92 17.44 6.46
C LEU A 49 -4.19 16.22 6.99
N LYS A 50 -4.96 15.20 7.40
CA LYS A 50 -4.48 13.86 7.70
C LYS A 50 -4.97 12.92 6.61
N LEU A 51 -4.07 12.36 5.83
CA LEU A 51 -4.40 11.49 4.69
C LEU A 51 -4.03 10.04 4.99
N ASN A 52 -5.00 9.15 4.86
CA ASN A 52 -4.80 7.69 4.91
C ASN A 52 -4.85 7.15 3.47
N VAL A 53 -3.68 6.98 2.86
CA VAL A 53 -3.54 6.67 1.43
C VAL A 53 -3.31 5.17 1.22
N GLY A 54 -4.04 4.58 0.27
CA GLY A 54 -4.08 3.12 0.09
C GLY A 54 -4.89 2.45 1.20
N CYS A 55 -5.97 3.10 1.67
CA CYS A 55 -6.70 2.66 2.85
C CYS A 55 -7.47 1.35 2.65
N GLY A 56 -7.77 0.94 1.41
CA GLY A 56 -8.67 -0.17 1.15
C GLY A 56 -9.99 0.00 1.91
N ALA A 57 -10.38 -1.02 2.65
CA ALA A 57 -11.53 -0.99 3.56
C ALA A 57 -11.20 -0.43 4.96
N LYS A 58 -9.91 -0.20 5.28
CA LYS A 58 -9.46 0.23 6.61
C LYS A 58 -9.45 1.75 6.72
N ARG A 59 -10.64 2.30 6.91
CA ARG A 59 -10.82 3.74 7.11
C ARG A 59 -10.32 4.18 8.49
N LYS A 60 -9.80 5.39 8.55
CA LYS A 60 -9.47 6.10 9.80
C LYS A 60 -10.47 7.22 10.01
N GLU A 61 -11.10 7.25 11.18
CA GLU A 61 -11.99 8.34 11.58
C GLU A 61 -11.20 9.64 11.77
N GLY A 62 -11.76 10.75 11.30
CA GLY A 62 -11.10 12.06 11.33
C GLY A 62 -9.96 12.24 10.31
N TRP A 63 -9.79 11.28 9.40
CA TRP A 63 -8.83 11.32 8.29
C TRP A 63 -9.54 11.37 6.95
N ILE A 64 -8.89 11.89 5.93
CA ILE A 64 -9.31 11.72 4.54
C ILE A 64 -8.75 10.39 4.05
N ASN A 65 -9.63 9.43 3.79
CA ASN A 65 -9.29 8.10 3.32
C ASN A 65 -9.25 8.07 1.79
N VAL A 66 -8.11 7.71 1.23
CA VAL A 66 -7.79 7.80 -0.19
C VAL A 66 -7.48 6.43 -0.75
N ASP A 67 -8.26 5.97 -1.72
CA ASP A 67 -8.08 4.67 -2.39
C ASP A 67 -8.99 4.58 -3.63
N LEU A 68 -8.81 3.56 -4.46
CA LEU A 68 -9.81 3.15 -5.47
C LEU A 68 -10.98 2.37 -4.87
N HIS A 69 -10.84 1.90 -3.63
CA HIS A 69 -11.86 1.12 -2.92
C HIS A 69 -13.15 1.94 -2.70
N PRO A 70 -14.35 1.33 -2.82
CA PRO A 70 -15.63 2.02 -2.64
C PRO A 70 -15.80 2.74 -1.29
N ALA A 71 -15.16 2.25 -0.24
CA ALA A 71 -15.22 2.83 1.11
C ALA A 71 -14.41 4.13 1.25
N ALA A 72 -13.50 4.45 0.32
CA ALA A 72 -12.66 5.65 0.41
C ALA A 72 -13.49 6.94 0.26
N ASP A 73 -13.06 8.01 0.94
CA ASP A 73 -13.63 9.34 0.82
C ASP A 73 -13.26 9.97 -0.54
N VAL A 74 -12.00 9.79 -0.94
CA VAL A 74 -11.45 10.26 -2.22
C VAL A 74 -11.04 9.05 -3.05
N LYS A 75 -11.82 8.76 -4.09
CA LYS A 75 -11.62 7.59 -4.97
C LYS A 75 -10.66 7.91 -6.10
N THR A 76 -9.37 7.76 -5.82
CA THR A 76 -8.31 8.05 -6.80
C THR A 76 -7.23 6.98 -6.76
N ASP A 77 -6.53 6.83 -7.87
CA ASP A 77 -5.35 5.99 -7.99
C ASP A 77 -4.14 6.70 -7.40
N ALA A 78 -3.69 6.24 -6.25
CA ALA A 78 -2.55 6.85 -5.54
C ALA A 78 -1.20 6.60 -6.23
N ARG A 79 -1.15 5.76 -7.27
CA ARG A 79 0.01 5.62 -8.17
C ARG A 79 0.17 6.83 -9.10
N ARG A 80 -0.78 7.77 -9.08
CA ARG A 80 -0.85 8.97 -9.92
C ARG A 80 -0.83 10.23 -9.05
N LYS A 81 -0.97 11.37 -9.72
CA LYS A 81 -1.08 12.67 -9.02
C LYS A 81 -2.23 12.67 -8.02
N LEU A 82 -1.93 12.97 -6.77
CA LEU A 82 -2.92 13.10 -5.71
C LEU A 82 -3.72 14.41 -5.86
N PRO A 83 -5.06 14.39 -5.70
CA PRO A 83 -5.91 15.55 -5.92
C PRO A 83 -5.91 16.53 -4.75
N PHE A 84 -4.76 16.71 -4.10
CA PHE A 84 -4.55 17.64 -2.99
C PHE A 84 -3.59 18.76 -3.40
N ARG A 85 -3.71 19.89 -2.72
CA ARG A 85 -2.82 21.03 -2.92
C ARG A 85 -1.41 20.72 -2.40
N THR A 86 -0.43 21.38 -2.99
CA THR A 86 0.92 21.39 -2.43
C THR A 86 0.90 21.94 -1.00
N SER A 87 1.65 21.32 -0.10
CA SER A 87 1.77 21.74 1.31
C SER A 87 0.42 21.92 1.99
N SER A 88 -0.43 20.90 1.98
CA SER A 88 -1.76 20.91 2.59
C SER A 88 -1.99 19.83 3.65
N ALA A 89 -1.09 18.84 3.76
CA ALA A 89 -1.23 17.75 4.71
C ALA A 89 -0.15 17.81 5.80
N ALA A 90 -0.58 17.72 7.05
CA ALA A 90 0.32 17.55 8.19
C ALA A 90 0.83 16.12 8.32
N VAL A 91 0.00 15.15 7.91
CA VAL A 91 0.36 13.72 7.99
C VAL A 91 -0.13 13.00 6.74
N ILE A 92 0.73 12.17 6.16
CA ILE A 92 0.36 11.13 5.19
C ILE A 92 0.73 9.78 5.81
N TYR A 93 -0.26 8.92 5.93
CA TYR A 93 -0.13 7.54 6.41
C TYR A 93 -0.50 6.57 5.30
N SER A 94 0.26 5.49 5.17
CA SER A 94 0.01 4.41 4.22
C SER A 94 0.39 3.07 4.84
N GLU A 95 -0.53 2.10 4.87
CA GLU A 95 -0.30 0.80 5.51
C GLU A 95 -0.72 -0.34 4.60
N HIS A 96 0.24 -1.21 4.25
CA HIS A 96 0.05 -2.32 3.31
C HIS A 96 -0.52 -1.88 1.95
N PHE A 97 0.12 -0.87 1.41
CA PHE A 97 -0.13 -0.34 0.08
C PHE A 97 1.18 -0.18 -0.72
N PHE A 98 2.27 0.26 -0.06
CA PHE A 98 3.51 0.62 -0.74
C PHE A 98 4.18 -0.57 -1.42
N GLU A 99 4.02 -1.78 -0.90
CA GLU A 99 4.50 -3.04 -1.49
C GLU A 99 3.76 -3.44 -2.78
N HIS A 100 2.60 -2.86 -3.04
CA HIS A 100 1.83 -3.07 -4.28
C HIS A 100 2.27 -2.16 -5.44
N LEU A 101 3.17 -1.22 -5.18
CA LEU A 101 3.69 -0.30 -6.18
C LEU A 101 4.87 -0.91 -6.92
N GLU A 102 4.88 -0.79 -8.26
CA GLU A 102 6.06 -1.15 -9.06
C GLU A 102 7.23 -0.23 -8.70
N TYR A 103 8.37 -0.85 -8.41
CA TYR A 103 9.60 -0.12 -8.10
C TYR A 103 10.54 -0.18 -9.31
N PRO A 104 11.16 0.96 -9.69
CA PRO A 104 11.11 2.26 -8.99
C PRO A 104 9.96 3.20 -9.39
N GLU A 105 9.26 2.97 -10.50
CA GLU A 105 8.42 3.95 -11.18
C GLU A 105 7.26 4.45 -10.33
N GLU A 106 6.35 3.55 -9.93
CA GLU A 106 5.16 3.94 -9.17
C GLU A 106 5.51 4.35 -7.74
N ALA A 107 6.47 3.67 -7.11
CA ALA A 107 6.93 3.99 -5.77
C ALA A 107 7.54 5.41 -5.71
N THR A 108 8.37 5.78 -6.68
CA THR A 108 8.98 7.12 -6.75
C THR A 108 7.90 8.19 -6.99
N LEU A 109 6.95 7.93 -7.86
CA LEU A 109 5.85 8.88 -8.11
C LEU A 109 4.99 9.09 -6.86
N PHE A 110 4.63 8.01 -6.16
CA PHE A 110 3.87 8.09 -4.91
C PHE A 110 4.59 8.90 -3.84
N LEU A 111 5.91 8.69 -3.68
CA LEU A 111 6.72 9.44 -2.72
C LEU A 111 6.85 10.92 -3.11
N SER A 112 7.05 11.22 -4.39
CA SER A 112 7.14 12.60 -4.87
C SER A 112 5.83 13.37 -4.66
N GLU A 113 4.68 12.73 -4.91
CA GLU A 113 3.37 13.31 -4.65
C GLU A 113 3.08 13.46 -3.15
N SER A 114 3.46 12.47 -2.34
CA SER A 114 3.37 12.56 -0.88
C SER A 114 4.21 13.73 -0.36
N PHE A 115 5.45 13.86 -0.86
CA PHE A 115 6.33 14.98 -0.52
C PHE A 115 5.75 16.34 -0.94
N ARG A 116 5.17 16.43 -2.14
CA ARG A 116 4.51 17.66 -2.62
C ARG A 116 3.34 18.06 -1.73
N VAL A 117 2.50 17.10 -1.35
CA VAL A 117 1.26 17.35 -0.60
C VAL A 117 1.54 17.64 0.88
N LEU A 118 2.58 17.06 1.46
CA LEU A 118 2.97 17.34 2.86
C LEU A 118 3.41 18.80 3.03
N GLU A 119 3.02 19.38 4.16
CA GLU A 119 3.53 20.65 4.65
C GLU A 119 5.01 20.55 5.04
N PRO A 120 5.79 21.64 5.05
CA PRO A 120 7.08 21.67 5.71
C PRO A 120 6.98 21.11 7.14
N GLY A 121 7.88 20.23 7.55
CA GLY A 121 7.83 19.51 8.81
C GLY A 121 6.80 18.38 8.90
N GLY A 122 5.94 18.21 7.89
CA GLY A 122 4.89 17.19 7.83
C GLY A 122 5.42 15.75 7.92
N LEU A 123 4.63 14.88 8.50
CA LEU A 123 4.98 13.46 8.76
C LEU A 123 4.53 12.56 7.62
N PHE A 124 5.44 11.78 7.08
CA PHE A 124 5.16 10.60 6.26
C PHE A 124 5.36 9.35 7.10
N SER A 125 4.38 8.47 7.17
CA SER A 125 4.47 7.21 7.89
C SER A 125 3.93 6.07 7.04
N VAL A 126 4.71 4.99 6.92
CA VAL A 126 4.40 3.85 6.05
C VAL A 126 4.60 2.54 6.80
N GLY A 127 3.64 1.61 6.63
CA GLY A 127 3.72 0.23 7.08
C GLY A 127 3.70 -0.72 5.90
N VAL A 128 4.64 -1.66 5.85
CA VAL A 128 4.76 -2.71 4.82
C VAL A 128 5.01 -4.06 5.49
N PRO A 129 4.81 -5.20 4.80
CA PRO A 129 5.23 -6.50 5.33
C PRO A 129 6.71 -6.49 5.74
N ASP A 130 7.00 -6.95 6.97
CA ASP A 130 8.38 -7.04 7.48
C ASP A 130 9.09 -8.24 6.84
N THR A 131 9.76 -8.00 5.72
CA THR A 131 10.50 -9.04 4.98
C THR A 131 11.61 -9.66 5.80
N GLU A 132 12.32 -8.86 6.61
CA GLU A 132 13.42 -9.36 7.45
C GLU A 132 12.90 -10.34 8.50
N LEU A 133 11.78 -10.01 9.17
CA LEU A 133 11.11 -10.91 10.11
C LEU A 133 10.75 -12.24 9.44
N CYS A 134 10.17 -12.19 8.24
CA CYS A 134 9.77 -13.39 7.50
C CYS A 134 10.96 -14.26 7.11
N LEU A 135 12.04 -13.67 6.62
CA LEU A 135 13.26 -14.39 6.24
C LEU A 135 13.94 -15.02 7.45
N ARG A 136 14.07 -14.30 8.58
CA ARG A 136 14.62 -14.84 9.82
C ARG A 136 13.78 -16.01 10.32
N ALA A 137 12.47 -15.88 10.36
CA ALA A 137 11.58 -16.96 10.76
C ALA A 137 11.71 -18.20 9.87
N TYR A 138 11.86 -18.03 8.56
CA TYR A 138 12.12 -19.11 7.64
C TYR A 138 13.44 -19.86 7.92
N VAL A 139 14.53 -19.11 8.13
CA VAL A 139 15.85 -19.68 8.50
C VAL A 139 15.79 -20.42 9.84
N ASP A 140 15.03 -19.92 10.80
CA ASP A 140 14.78 -20.56 12.09
C ASP A 140 13.84 -21.79 12.02
N GLY A 141 13.38 -22.17 10.83
CA GLY A 141 12.44 -23.29 10.62
C GLY A 141 11.02 -23.03 11.14
N LYS A 142 10.66 -21.77 11.40
CA LYS A 142 9.33 -21.38 11.89
C LYS A 142 8.35 -21.31 10.73
N PHE A 143 7.13 -21.81 10.96
CA PHE A 143 6.03 -21.69 10.01
C PHE A 143 5.36 -20.30 10.17
N LEU A 144 5.56 -19.39 9.19
CA LEU A 144 5.20 -17.97 9.31
C LEU A 144 3.75 -17.74 9.76
N GLY A 145 2.77 -18.33 9.08
CA GLY A 145 1.37 -18.15 9.43
C GLY A 145 1.01 -18.68 10.81
N LYS A 146 1.43 -19.91 11.13
CA LYS A 146 1.10 -20.56 12.40
C LYS A 146 1.93 -20.05 13.57
N SER A 147 3.25 -19.83 13.35
CA SER A 147 4.18 -19.47 14.42
C SER A 147 4.15 -17.99 14.77
N LEU A 148 3.83 -17.11 13.82
CA LEU A 148 3.83 -15.66 13.99
C LEU A 148 2.45 -15.03 13.93
N GLY A 149 1.38 -15.81 13.73
CA GLY A 149 0.02 -15.27 13.60
C GLY A 149 -0.19 -14.39 12.36
N LEU A 150 0.64 -14.58 11.32
CA LEU A 150 0.54 -13.83 10.07
C LEU A 150 -0.60 -14.38 9.19
N PRO A 151 -1.09 -13.63 8.21
CA PRO A 151 -2.06 -14.12 7.23
C PRO A 151 -1.60 -15.45 6.63
N TYR A 152 -2.51 -16.41 6.60
CA TYR A 152 -2.22 -17.79 6.23
C TYR A 152 -3.37 -18.34 5.38
N VAL A 153 -3.02 -19.15 4.40
CA VAL A 153 -3.97 -19.88 3.57
C VAL A 153 -3.71 -21.39 3.66
N GLU A 154 -4.76 -22.20 3.57
CA GLU A 154 -4.70 -23.66 3.83
C GLU A 154 -3.68 -24.41 2.98
N TRP A 155 -3.44 -23.98 1.73
CA TRP A 155 -2.46 -24.61 0.87
C TRP A 155 -0.99 -24.30 1.24
N CYS A 156 -0.74 -23.39 2.19
CA CYS A 156 0.59 -23.13 2.73
C CYS A 156 0.96 -24.21 3.77
N ASP A 157 1.35 -25.39 3.31
CA ASP A 157 1.69 -26.57 4.13
C ASP A 157 3.16 -26.66 4.49
N THR A 158 4.02 -25.82 3.90
CA THR A 158 5.46 -25.73 4.20
C THR A 158 5.86 -24.29 4.53
N PRO A 159 7.00 -24.08 5.26
CA PRO A 159 7.55 -22.75 5.48
C PRO A 159 7.80 -21.98 4.18
N MET A 160 8.27 -22.66 3.12
CA MET A 160 8.50 -22.04 1.81
C MET A 160 7.20 -21.61 1.14
N HIS A 161 6.11 -22.38 1.24
CA HIS A 161 4.80 -21.99 0.74
C HIS A 161 4.29 -20.73 1.45
N SER A 162 4.46 -20.63 2.77
CA SER A 162 4.11 -19.42 3.55
C SER A 162 4.93 -18.21 3.11
N LEU A 163 6.23 -18.39 2.89
CA LEU A 163 7.12 -17.33 2.42
C LEU A 163 6.70 -16.83 1.02
N ASN A 164 6.46 -17.75 0.09
CA ASN A 164 5.96 -17.40 -1.24
C ASN A 164 4.62 -16.67 -1.21
N PHE A 165 3.69 -17.10 -0.33
CA PHE A 165 2.41 -16.44 -0.20
C PHE A 165 2.58 -14.99 0.28
N LEU A 166 3.37 -14.76 1.33
CA LEU A 166 3.61 -13.43 1.87
C LEU A 166 4.34 -12.51 0.88
N PHE A 167 5.30 -13.06 0.12
CA PHE A 167 6.09 -12.28 -0.82
C PHE A 167 5.36 -11.96 -2.11
N HIS A 168 4.52 -12.84 -2.57
CA HIS A 168 3.83 -12.66 -3.85
C HIS A 168 2.36 -12.26 -3.72
N GLN A 169 1.69 -12.69 -2.66
CA GLN A 169 0.25 -12.48 -2.43
C GLN A 169 -0.59 -12.60 -3.73
N GLY A 170 -0.38 -13.73 -4.44
CA GLY A 170 -1.08 -13.94 -5.72
C GLY A 170 -0.61 -13.05 -6.89
N GLY A 171 0.50 -12.33 -6.73
CA GLY A 171 1.08 -11.40 -7.70
C GLY A 171 0.70 -9.93 -7.43
N GLU A 172 0.11 -9.65 -6.28
CA GLU A 172 -0.25 -8.29 -5.88
C GLU A 172 0.94 -7.54 -5.28
N HIS A 173 1.81 -8.23 -4.50
CA HIS A 173 3.05 -7.64 -4.02
C HIS A 173 4.07 -7.53 -5.16
N LYS A 174 4.60 -6.32 -5.36
CA LYS A 174 5.55 -5.97 -6.43
C LYS A 174 6.96 -5.83 -5.92
N HIS A 175 7.11 -5.37 -4.68
CA HIS A 175 8.42 -5.13 -4.10
C HIS A 175 8.45 -5.47 -2.61
N LEU A 176 9.59 -5.96 -2.13
CA LEU A 176 9.80 -6.34 -0.74
C LEU A 176 10.71 -5.32 -0.06
N TYR A 177 10.42 -5.05 1.20
CA TYR A 177 11.13 -4.02 1.96
C TYR A 177 11.66 -4.57 3.28
N ASP A 178 12.89 -4.17 3.61
CA ASP A 178 13.42 -4.13 4.96
C ASP A 178 13.58 -2.68 5.43
N ALA A 179 13.92 -2.49 6.69
CA ALA A 179 14.05 -1.15 7.27
C ALA A 179 15.13 -0.32 6.56
N ARG A 180 16.25 -0.92 6.20
CA ARG A 180 17.36 -0.25 5.51
C ARG A 180 16.96 0.22 4.11
N THR A 181 16.33 -0.65 3.34
CA THR A 181 15.86 -0.32 1.99
C THR A 181 14.83 0.80 2.03
N LEU A 182 13.83 0.68 2.91
CA LEU A 182 12.73 1.65 2.98
C LEU A 182 13.22 3.02 3.46
N THR A 183 14.07 3.09 4.50
CA THR A 183 14.64 4.36 4.95
C THR A 183 15.53 5.02 3.89
N ASN A 184 16.32 4.23 3.14
CA ASN A 184 17.15 4.75 2.04
C ASN A 184 16.30 5.32 0.90
N ILE A 185 15.19 4.65 0.54
CA ILE A 185 14.27 5.13 -0.50
C ILE A 185 13.63 6.45 -0.07
N LEU A 186 13.16 6.56 1.17
CA LEU A 186 12.58 7.80 1.71
C LEU A 186 13.60 8.95 1.70
N SER A 187 14.84 8.68 2.13
CA SER A 187 15.91 9.69 2.12
C SER A 187 16.22 10.16 0.70
N LYS A 188 16.27 9.24 -0.28
CA LYS A 188 16.47 9.59 -1.70
C LYS A 188 15.31 10.41 -2.29
N ALA A 189 14.09 10.22 -1.76
CA ALA A 189 12.93 11.02 -2.14
C ALA A 189 12.90 12.43 -1.50
N GLY A 190 13.93 12.78 -0.71
CA GLY A 190 14.08 14.09 -0.08
C GLY A 190 13.53 14.20 1.36
N PHE A 191 13.01 13.11 1.91
CA PHE A 191 12.58 13.09 3.30
C PHE A 191 13.79 13.05 4.25
N GLU A 192 13.65 13.69 5.40
CA GLU A 192 14.62 13.69 6.47
C GLU A 192 14.19 12.83 7.64
N ASN A 193 15.15 12.44 8.49
CA ASN A 193 14.92 11.66 9.70
C ASN A 193 14.17 10.34 9.45
N ALA A 194 14.41 9.71 8.30
CA ALA A 194 13.83 8.43 7.96
C ALA A 194 14.32 7.35 8.93
N ARG A 195 13.39 6.70 9.64
CA ARG A 195 13.72 5.70 10.67
C ARG A 195 12.61 4.67 10.83
N ARG A 196 12.99 3.48 11.25
CA ARG A 196 12.04 2.50 11.80
C ARG A 196 11.40 3.07 13.06
N ARG A 197 10.10 2.83 13.22
CA ARG A 197 9.36 3.12 14.45
C ARG A 197 8.64 1.88 14.98
N GLU A 198 8.30 1.94 16.23
CA GLU A 198 7.44 0.92 16.85
C GLU A 198 5.98 1.07 16.40
N PHE A 199 5.21 0.00 16.64
CA PHE A 199 3.76 0.00 16.46
C PHE A 199 3.12 1.05 17.37
N ASP A 200 2.22 1.85 16.81
CA ASP A 200 1.44 2.88 17.52
C ASP A 200 -0.06 2.63 17.31
N LEU A 201 -0.75 2.21 18.38
CA LEU A 201 -2.19 1.91 18.31
C LEU A 201 -3.04 3.12 17.89
N ALA A 202 -2.58 4.35 18.11
CA ALA A 202 -3.29 5.55 17.68
C ALA A 202 -3.18 5.77 16.14
N LEU A 203 -2.18 5.14 15.51
CA LEU A 203 -1.91 5.31 14.09
C LEU A 203 -2.13 4.02 13.31
N ASP A 204 -1.73 2.88 13.83
CA ASP A 204 -1.64 1.61 13.11
C ASP A 204 -2.86 0.71 13.33
N SER A 205 -3.10 -0.19 12.40
CA SER A 205 -4.17 -1.19 12.52
C SER A 205 -3.77 -2.29 13.51
N ALA A 206 -4.57 -2.51 14.56
CA ALA A 206 -4.26 -3.46 15.63
C ALA A 206 -3.99 -4.89 15.14
N ASP A 207 -4.71 -5.32 14.09
CA ASP A 207 -4.57 -6.64 13.47
C ASP A 207 -3.29 -6.78 12.61
N ARG A 208 -2.54 -5.68 12.43
CA ARG A 208 -1.27 -5.64 11.68
C ARG A 208 -0.04 -5.39 12.55
N LYS A 209 -0.20 -5.42 13.88
CA LYS A 209 0.90 -5.22 14.83
C LYS A 209 2.06 -6.18 14.61
N ILE A 210 1.76 -7.44 14.29
CA ILE A 210 2.77 -8.46 14.01
C ILE A 210 2.98 -8.56 12.50
N GLY A 211 4.24 -8.62 12.05
CA GLY A 211 4.60 -8.83 10.65
C GLY A 211 4.57 -7.57 9.80
N THR A 212 4.41 -6.40 10.40
CA THR A 212 4.52 -5.12 9.71
C THR A 212 5.77 -4.36 10.16
N LEU A 213 6.54 -3.93 9.19
CA LEU A 213 7.62 -2.96 9.35
C LEU A 213 7.04 -1.57 9.23
N TYR A 214 7.16 -0.76 10.28
CA TYR A 214 6.76 0.64 10.26
C TYR A 214 7.97 1.55 10.13
N VAL A 215 7.92 2.50 9.22
CA VAL A 215 8.93 3.52 9.01
C VAL A 215 8.26 4.89 8.95
N GLU A 216 8.91 5.90 9.49
CA GLU A 216 8.47 7.29 9.40
C GLU A 216 9.60 8.18 8.90
N ALA A 217 9.22 9.31 8.31
CA ALA A 217 10.14 10.36 7.88
C ALA A 217 9.41 11.71 7.84
N ARG A 218 10.15 12.81 7.73
CA ARG A 218 9.58 14.16 7.67
C ARG A 218 9.98 14.87 6.39
N LYS A 219 9.08 15.70 5.89
CA LYS A 219 9.44 16.69 4.90
C LYS A 219 10.26 17.79 5.59
N PRO A 220 11.39 18.24 5.03
CA PRO A 220 12.15 19.37 5.55
C PRO A 220 11.29 20.62 5.77
N CYS A 221 11.71 21.48 6.74
CA CYS A 221 11.08 22.76 7.01
C CYS A 221 11.38 23.82 5.94
#